data_78e842b04cf01ce7501208d78f33a99b
#
_entry.id   78e842b04cf01ce7501208d78f33a99b
#
_cell.length_a   1.000
_cell.length_b   1.000
_cell.length_c   1.000
_cell.angle_alpha   90.00
_cell.angle_beta   90.00
_cell.angle_gamma   90.00
#
_symmetry.space_group_name_H-M   'P 1'
#
loop_
_entity.id
_entity.type
_entity.pdbx_description
1 polymer ?
#
loop_
_entity_poly.entity_id
_entity_poly.type
_entity_poly.pdbx_seq_one_letter_code
_entity_poly.pdbx_strand_id
1 'polypeptide(L)' 'MFCIQVDIPYSLCLIDDELKAIYHSKDSVCIWVFDSREDRNNFVDETAGMLKAERESHYEKYYNL' A
#
# COMPACT_ATOMS: atom_id res chain seq x y z
N MET A 1 0.91 -6.31 1.72
CA MET A 1 0.73 -5.73 0.38
C MET A 1 -0.02 -6.69 -0.52
N PHE A 2 -0.94 -6.18 -1.31
CA PHE A 2 -1.66 -6.95 -2.32
C PHE A 2 -1.45 -6.32 -3.69
N CYS A 3 -1.02 -7.10 -4.68
CA CYS A 3 -0.92 -6.64 -6.06
C CYS A 3 -1.95 -7.40 -6.88
N ILE A 4 -2.78 -6.66 -7.61
CA ILE A 4 -3.89 -7.21 -8.38
C ILE A 4 -3.84 -6.68 -9.81
N GLN A 5 -4.19 -7.54 -10.77
CA GLN A 5 -4.17 -7.19 -12.18
C GLN A 5 -5.51 -6.72 -12.72
N VAL A 6 -6.59 -6.97 -11.99
CA VAL A 6 -7.95 -6.66 -12.46
C VAL A 6 -8.66 -5.81 -11.40
N ASP A 7 -9.72 -6.31 -10.81
CA ASP A 7 -10.53 -5.56 -9.86
C ASP A 7 -10.04 -5.71 -8.42
N ILE A 8 -10.19 -4.66 -7.63
CA ILE A 8 -9.85 -4.70 -6.21
C ILE A 8 -10.81 -5.67 -5.51
N PRO A 9 -10.30 -6.66 -4.74
CA PRO A 9 -11.16 -7.57 -3.99
C PRO A 9 -12.10 -6.82 -3.05
N TYR A 10 -13.32 -7.33 -2.91
CA TYR A 10 -14.33 -6.68 -2.07
C TYR A 10 -13.85 -6.50 -0.63
N SER A 11 -13.12 -7.46 -0.09
CA SER A 11 -12.58 -7.37 1.26
C SER A 11 -11.67 -6.15 1.46
N LEU A 12 -10.91 -5.77 0.43
CA LEU A 12 -10.07 -4.58 0.47
C LEU A 12 -10.88 -3.30 0.31
N CYS A 13 -12.01 -3.37 -0.41
CA CYS A 13 -12.91 -2.22 -0.55
C CYS A 13 -13.56 -1.83 0.77
N LEU A 14 -13.72 -2.77 1.69
CA LEU A 14 -14.31 -2.53 3.01
C LEU A 14 -13.35 -1.83 3.97
N ILE A 15 -12.06 -1.83 3.66
CA ILE A 15 -11.07 -1.17 4.49
C ILE A 15 -11.13 0.34 4.21
N ASP A 16 -11.08 1.13 5.28
CA ASP A 16 -11.11 2.59 5.19
C ASP A 16 -9.95 3.08 4.30
N ASP A 17 -10.24 3.98 3.39
CA ASP A 17 -9.23 4.55 2.49
C ASP A 17 -8.10 5.24 3.26
N GLU A 18 -8.37 5.74 4.45
CA GLU A 18 -7.33 6.34 5.29
C GLU A 18 -6.31 5.34 5.81
N LEU A 19 -6.63 4.05 5.76
CA LEU A 19 -5.75 2.97 6.21
C LEU A 19 -5.07 2.24 5.06
N LYS A 20 -5.26 2.72 3.83
CA LYS A 20 -4.68 2.09 2.63
C LYS A 20 -3.74 3.05 1.91
N ALA A 21 -2.65 2.52 1.39
CA ALA A 21 -1.81 3.22 0.43
C ALA A 21 -1.88 2.45 -0.89
N ILE A 22 -2.21 3.14 -1.97
CA ILE A 22 -2.44 2.51 -3.27
C ILE A 22 -1.41 3.02 -4.28
N TYR A 23 -0.76 2.10 -4.96
CA TYR A 23 0.20 2.41 -6.02
C TYR A 23 -0.27 1.77 -7.32
N HIS A 24 -0.51 2.61 -8.32
CA HIS A 24 -0.91 2.16 -9.65
C HIS A 24 0.33 2.01 -10.53
N SER A 25 0.49 0.83 -11.11
CA SER A 25 1.50 0.58 -12.13
C SER A 25 0.81 0.32 -13.47
N LYS A 26 1.60 0.11 -14.52
CA LYS A 26 1.06 -0.10 -15.85
C LYS A 26 0.11 -1.31 -15.92
N ASP A 27 0.46 -2.39 -15.23
CA ASP A 27 -0.24 -3.67 -15.36
C ASP A 27 -0.95 -4.12 -14.07
N SER A 28 -0.79 -3.38 -12.98
CA SER A 28 -1.34 -3.83 -11.70
C SER A 28 -1.54 -2.66 -10.73
N VAL A 29 -2.28 -2.95 -9.67
CA VAL A 29 -2.48 -2.04 -8.54
C VAL A 29 -1.95 -2.75 -7.30
N CYS A 30 -1.10 -2.08 -6.54
CA CYS A 30 -0.58 -2.62 -5.28
C CYS A 30 -1.15 -1.82 -4.12
N ILE A 31 -1.61 -2.52 -3.09
CA ILE A 31 -2.27 -1.92 -1.94
C ILE A 31 -1.55 -2.35 -0.66
N TRP A 32 -1.16 -1.38 0.16
CA TRP A 32 -0.59 -1.61 1.48
C TRP A 32 -1.62 -1.19 2.52
N VAL A 33 -1.84 -2.04 3.53
CA VAL A 33 -2.83 -1.81 4.58
C VAL A 33 -2.13 -1.56 5.90
N PHE A 34 -2.63 -0.61 6.69
CA PHE A 34 -2.01 -0.17 7.94
C PHE A 34 -3.01 -0.22 9.09
N ASP A 35 -2.50 -0.28 10.31
CA ASP A 35 -3.32 -0.31 11.52
C ASP A 35 -3.82 1.08 11.90
N SER A 36 -3.16 2.15 11.46
CA SER A 36 -3.54 3.51 11.78
C SER A 36 -3.32 4.44 10.60
N ARG A 37 -4.04 5.57 10.60
CA ARG A 37 -3.87 6.60 9.60
C ARG A 37 -2.46 7.23 9.68
N GLU A 38 -1.93 7.35 10.88
CA GLU A 38 -0.58 7.89 11.07
C GLU A 38 0.46 7.03 10.37
N ASP A 39 0.39 5.70 10.55
CA ASP A 39 1.31 4.78 9.88
C ASP A 39 1.17 4.87 8.36
N ARG A 40 -0.05 4.94 7.85
CA ARG A 40 -0.29 5.08 6.42
C ARG A 40 0.32 6.37 5.88
N ASN A 41 0.11 7.49 6.57
CA ASN A 41 0.65 8.78 6.16
C ASN A 41 2.17 8.79 6.20
N ASN A 42 2.76 8.22 7.24
CA ASN A 42 4.21 8.11 7.35
C ASN A 42 4.79 7.27 6.20
N PHE A 43 4.15 6.15 5.88
CA PHE A 43 4.58 5.32 4.76
C PHE A 43 4.56 6.09 3.44
N VAL A 44 3.47 6.80 3.17
CA VAL A 44 3.33 7.57 1.93
C VAL A 44 4.44 8.63 1.83
N ASP A 45 4.69 9.35 2.92
CA ASP A 45 5.73 10.38 2.94
C ASP A 45 7.13 9.78 2.78
N GLU A 46 7.42 8.68 3.48
CA GLU A 46 8.73 8.04 3.45
C GLU A 46 9.04 7.38 2.11
N THR A 47 8.01 6.96 1.38
CA THR A 47 8.18 6.27 0.10
C THR A 47 7.92 7.16 -1.11
N ALA A 48 7.77 8.47 -0.91
CA ALA A 48 7.59 9.40 -2.01
C ALA A 48 8.75 9.30 -2.98
N GLY A 49 8.45 9.10 -4.26
CA GLY A 49 9.47 8.95 -5.29
C GLY A 49 10.08 7.57 -5.42
N MET A 50 9.73 6.63 -4.55
CA MET A 50 10.23 5.26 -4.65
C MET A 50 9.49 4.47 -5.71
N LEU A 51 10.18 3.48 -6.29
CA LEU A 51 9.57 2.51 -7.18
C LEU A 51 8.81 1.45 -6.37
N LYS A 52 7.96 0.69 -7.03
CA LYS A 52 7.14 -0.36 -6.39
C LYS A 52 7.97 -1.31 -5.52
N ALA A 53 9.07 -1.82 -6.05
CA ALA A 53 9.91 -2.77 -5.34
C ALA A 53 10.53 -2.15 -4.08
N GLU A 54 10.88 -0.87 -4.15
CA GLU A 54 11.43 -0.16 -3.01
C GLU A 54 10.37 0.07 -1.94
N ARG A 55 9.14 0.38 -2.34
CA ARG A 55 8.01 0.54 -1.42
C ARG A 55 7.70 -0.77 -0.73
N GLU A 56 7.71 -1.87 -1.46
CA GLU A 56 7.46 -3.20 -0.91
C GLU A 56 8.50 -3.56 0.15
N SER A 57 9.77 -3.34 -0.15
CA SER A 57 10.84 -3.59 0.80
C SER A 57 10.71 -2.74 2.05
N HIS A 58 10.38 -1.47 1.88
CA HIS A 58 10.18 -0.54 2.99
C HIS A 58 9.02 -0.98 3.88
N TYR A 59 7.90 -1.38 3.28
CA TYR A 59 6.74 -1.86 4.01
C TYR A 59 7.06 -3.11 4.83
N GLU A 60 7.71 -4.09 4.22
CA GLU A 60 8.07 -5.34 4.89
C GLU A 60 9.03 -5.09 6.05
N LYS A 61 9.95 -4.14 5.89
CA LYS A 61 10.96 -3.86 6.90
C LYS A 61 10.39 -3.11 8.11
N TYR A 62 9.48 -2.16 7.89
CA TYR A 62 9.05 -1.23 8.94
C TYR A 62 7.59 -1.37 9.36
N TYR A 63 6.73 -1.93 8.55
CA TYR A 63 5.28 -1.96 8.80
C TYR A 63 4.68 -3.36 8.82
N ASN A 64 5.32 -4.33 8.20
CA ASN A 64 4.84 -5.71 8.20
C ASN A 64 5.53 -6.49 9.30
N LEU A 65 5.02 -6.34 10.49
CA LEU A 65 5.59 -7.00 11.69
C LEU A 65 5.00 -8.38 11.92
#